data_d56ae35ce8bbb88a6cb595dfdf4052cb
#
_entry.id   d56ae35ce8bbb88a6cb595dfdf4052cb
#
_cell.length_a   1.000
_cell.length_b   1.000
_cell.length_c   1.000
_cell.angle_alpha   90.00
_cell.angle_beta   90.00
_cell.angle_gamma   90.00
#
_symmetry.space_group_name_H-M   'P 1'
#
loop_
_entity.id
_entity.type
_entity.pdbx_description
1 polymer ?
#
loop_
_entity_poly.entity_id
_entity_poly.type
_entity_poly.pdbx_seq_one_letter_code
_entity_poly.pdbx_strand_id
1 'polypeptide(L)'
;NNLHFELRKLTKRSKIKMSFDYDAIIIGSGMGGLATASLLTQLKGFKVLVLEKHFKVGGFTHTFSRHGYKFDVGVHYVGEMQPGSRSRQLFDLVSGGAVDWAPLPDIYDKFVYPDFTVCASNNRAVYINELVNRFPHERSAIHKYFKDIDAVNLSIQTKTTASLLPGVLAAPVNAFNSAFNKLAIISTADYLNANFKDNKLKAVLVSQWGDYGLPPSLSSFAIHALIATHFLNGAFYPTGSAETIAQSIVPIIKGAGGDVLVNHGVEEILVKNGTACGVTGKDQSGTTFRFTARHIISYAG
;
A
#
# COMPACT_ATOMS: atom_id res chain seq x y z
N ASN A 1 -55.07 -13.59 -33.51
CA ASN A 1 -53.61 -13.53 -33.89
C ASN A 1 -52.98 -12.15 -33.79
N ASN A 2 -53.73 -11.08 -33.52
CA ASN A 2 -53.18 -9.74 -33.41
C ASN A 2 -52.77 -9.32 -31.98
N LEU A 3 -53.35 -9.97 -30.96
CA LEU A 3 -53.05 -9.63 -29.56
C LEU A 3 -51.62 -10.07 -29.10
N HIS A 4 -51.08 -11.14 -29.69
CA HIS A 4 -49.73 -11.64 -29.38
C HIS A 4 -48.61 -10.80 -30.05
N PHE A 5 -48.92 -10.08 -31.12
CA PHE A 5 -47.95 -9.22 -31.79
C PHE A 5 -47.83 -7.84 -31.13
N GLU A 6 -48.92 -7.32 -30.56
CA GLU A 6 -48.92 -6.05 -29.81
C GLU A 6 -48.23 -6.20 -28.42
N LEU A 7 -48.38 -7.36 -27.75
CA LEU A 7 -47.69 -7.61 -26.46
C LEU A 7 -46.16 -7.73 -26.60
N ARG A 8 -45.64 -8.13 -27.77
CA ARG A 8 -44.20 -8.13 -28.06
C ARG A 8 -43.61 -6.76 -28.31
N LYS A 9 -44.43 -5.77 -28.71
CA LYS A 9 -43.96 -4.38 -28.87
C LYS A 9 -43.89 -3.62 -27.56
N LEU A 10 -44.67 -3.99 -26.56
CA LEU A 10 -44.65 -3.36 -25.23
C LEU A 10 -43.52 -3.86 -24.32
N THR A 11 -42.84 -4.98 -24.65
CA THR A 11 -41.72 -5.51 -23.88
C THR A 11 -40.35 -5.08 -24.37
N LYS A 12 -40.23 -4.34 -25.47
CA LYS A 12 -39.04 -3.57 -25.78
C LYS A 12 -39.01 -2.27 -24.93
N ARG A 13 -38.90 -2.42 -23.59
CA ARG A 13 -38.29 -1.34 -22.81
C ARG A 13 -36.96 -1.05 -23.46
N SER A 14 -36.86 0.06 -24.19
CA SER A 14 -35.59 0.62 -24.59
C SER A 14 -34.77 0.75 -23.30
N LYS A 15 -33.80 -0.11 -23.12
CA LYS A 15 -32.74 0.14 -22.14
C LYS A 15 -32.11 1.44 -22.62
N ILE A 16 -32.54 2.54 -22.05
CA ILE A 16 -31.84 3.83 -22.20
C ILE A 16 -30.44 3.51 -21.75
N LYS A 17 -29.53 3.40 -22.72
CA LYS A 17 -28.10 3.15 -22.46
C LYS A 17 -27.63 4.42 -21.77
N MET A 18 -27.56 4.42 -20.45
CA MET A 18 -27.00 5.57 -19.73
C MET A 18 -25.61 5.80 -20.29
N SER A 19 -25.41 6.95 -20.90
CA SER A 19 -24.07 7.41 -21.26
C SER A 19 -23.42 7.88 -19.99
N PHE A 20 -22.30 7.30 -19.64
CA PHE A 20 -21.44 7.71 -18.54
C PHE A 20 -20.27 8.52 -19.09
N ASP A 21 -19.82 9.51 -18.32
CA ASP A 21 -18.65 10.34 -18.67
C ASP A 21 -17.36 9.51 -18.61
N TYR A 22 -17.31 8.55 -17.66
CA TYR A 22 -16.18 7.68 -17.38
C TYR A 22 -16.65 6.24 -17.12
N ASP A 23 -15.72 5.28 -17.25
CA ASP A 23 -15.98 3.91 -16.83
C ASP A 23 -15.87 3.76 -15.32
N ALA A 24 -14.90 4.46 -14.70
CA ALA A 24 -14.74 4.51 -13.26
C ALA A 24 -14.37 5.91 -12.77
N ILE A 25 -14.87 6.28 -11.58
CA ILE A 25 -14.41 7.45 -10.82
C ILE A 25 -13.74 6.96 -9.55
N ILE A 26 -12.51 7.45 -9.31
CA ILE A 26 -11.73 7.20 -8.10
C ILE A 26 -11.74 8.47 -7.25
N ILE A 27 -12.18 8.36 -6.01
CA ILE A 27 -12.19 9.47 -5.05
C ILE A 27 -10.92 9.35 -4.18
N GLY A 28 -10.00 10.30 -4.34
CA GLY A 28 -8.70 10.34 -3.67
C GLY A 28 -7.56 9.85 -4.56
N SER A 29 -6.51 10.65 -4.66
CA SER A 29 -5.29 10.37 -5.44
C SER A 29 -4.12 9.86 -4.60
N GLY A 30 -4.37 9.31 -3.40
CA GLY A 30 -3.37 8.57 -2.66
C GLY A 30 -2.89 7.33 -3.43
N MET A 31 -1.87 6.64 -2.95
CA MET A 31 -1.29 5.48 -3.64
C MET A 31 -2.30 4.40 -4.00
N GLY A 32 -3.27 4.09 -3.10
CA GLY A 32 -4.33 3.13 -3.38
C GLY A 32 -5.21 3.57 -4.56
N GLY A 33 -5.61 4.85 -4.59
CA GLY A 33 -6.42 5.42 -5.67
C GLY A 33 -5.67 5.44 -7.00
N LEU A 34 -4.45 5.95 -7.02
CA LEU A 34 -3.62 6.01 -8.23
C LEU A 34 -3.28 4.62 -8.78
N ALA A 35 -2.91 3.67 -7.91
CA ALA A 35 -2.63 2.30 -8.32
C ALA A 35 -3.88 1.64 -8.92
N THR A 36 -5.05 1.80 -8.29
CA THR A 36 -6.32 1.28 -8.82
C THR A 36 -6.65 1.91 -10.16
N ALA A 37 -6.52 3.23 -10.30
CA ALA A 37 -6.76 3.93 -11.56
C ALA A 37 -5.85 3.41 -12.67
N SER A 38 -4.55 3.29 -12.39
CA SER A 38 -3.56 2.76 -13.33
C SER A 38 -3.90 1.33 -13.78
N LEU A 39 -4.20 0.44 -12.83
CA LEU A 39 -4.53 -0.96 -13.15
C LEU A 39 -5.84 -1.08 -13.95
N LEU A 40 -6.87 -0.33 -13.62
CA LEU A 40 -8.12 -0.30 -14.40
C LEU A 40 -7.87 0.21 -15.82
N THR A 41 -7.06 1.23 -15.96
CA THR A 41 -6.66 1.77 -17.26
C THR A 41 -5.87 0.75 -18.08
N GLN A 42 -4.80 0.19 -17.52
CA GLN A 42 -3.90 -0.70 -18.26
C GLN A 42 -4.52 -2.07 -18.53
N LEU A 43 -5.22 -2.67 -17.55
CA LEU A 43 -5.69 -4.05 -17.66
C LEU A 43 -7.11 -4.17 -18.23
N LYS A 44 -7.92 -3.11 -18.14
CA LYS A 44 -9.31 -3.11 -18.60
C LYS A 44 -9.59 -2.10 -19.71
N GLY A 45 -8.64 -1.22 -20.02
CA GLY A 45 -8.87 -0.12 -20.98
C GLY A 45 -9.93 0.88 -20.51
N PHE A 46 -10.12 1.02 -19.20
CA PHE A 46 -11.14 1.93 -18.68
C PHE A 46 -10.69 3.38 -18.83
N LYS A 47 -11.63 4.23 -19.19
CA LYS A 47 -11.53 5.67 -19.06
C LYS A 47 -11.81 6.05 -17.61
N VAL A 48 -10.76 6.39 -16.85
CA VAL A 48 -10.83 6.62 -15.40
C VAL A 48 -10.71 8.11 -15.09
N LEU A 49 -11.56 8.60 -14.18
CA LEU A 49 -11.43 9.93 -13.57
C LEU A 49 -10.92 9.75 -12.12
N VAL A 50 -9.86 10.45 -11.76
CA VAL A 50 -9.41 10.57 -10.37
C VAL A 50 -9.71 11.97 -9.85
N LEU A 51 -10.40 12.09 -8.73
CA LEU A 51 -10.75 13.35 -8.08
C LEU A 51 -9.98 13.49 -6.76
N GLU A 52 -9.25 14.58 -6.61
CA GLU A 52 -8.41 14.86 -5.45
C GLU A 52 -8.78 16.23 -4.87
N LYS A 53 -9.10 16.28 -3.59
CA LYS A 53 -9.43 17.54 -2.89
C LYS A 53 -8.21 18.44 -2.67
N HIS A 54 -7.03 17.83 -2.53
CA HIS A 54 -5.78 18.56 -2.33
C HIS A 54 -5.29 19.18 -3.65
N PHE A 55 -4.40 20.18 -3.57
CA PHE A 55 -3.83 20.84 -4.75
C PHE A 55 -2.73 20.01 -5.43
N LYS A 56 -2.28 18.91 -4.82
CA LYS A 56 -1.30 17.96 -5.37
C LYS A 56 -1.84 16.54 -5.32
N VAL A 57 -1.48 15.75 -6.32
CA VAL A 57 -1.71 14.30 -6.37
C VAL A 57 -0.71 13.56 -5.47
N GLY A 58 -1.05 12.32 -5.11
CA GLY A 58 -0.13 11.38 -4.48
C GLY A 58 -0.43 11.08 -3.01
N GLY A 59 -1.33 11.82 -2.35
CA GLY A 59 -1.55 11.64 -0.91
C GLY A 59 -0.22 11.82 -0.15
N PHE A 60 0.17 10.86 0.70
CA PHE A 60 1.45 10.94 1.44
C PHE A 60 2.71 10.80 0.57
N THR A 61 2.58 10.52 -0.72
CA THR A 61 3.73 10.53 -1.64
C THR A 61 4.00 11.90 -2.27
N HIS A 62 3.21 12.95 -1.96
CA HIS A 62 3.51 14.28 -2.45
C HIS A 62 4.65 14.95 -1.67
N THR A 63 5.17 16.03 -2.22
CA THR A 63 6.25 16.82 -1.63
C THR A 63 5.81 18.25 -1.37
N PHE A 64 6.49 18.93 -0.47
CA PHE A 64 6.38 20.38 -0.28
C PHE A 64 7.76 21.04 -0.32
N SER A 65 7.79 22.35 -0.57
CA SER A 65 9.05 23.12 -0.56
C SER A 65 9.01 24.19 0.51
N ARG A 66 10.13 24.35 1.21
CA ARG A 66 10.31 25.40 2.21
C ARG A 66 11.73 25.94 2.15
N HIS A 67 11.88 27.25 2.05
CA HIS A 67 13.20 27.92 1.96
C HIS A 67 14.12 27.36 0.87
N GLY A 68 13.56 26.98 -0.28
CA GLY A 68 14.33 26.41 -1.41
C GLY A 68 14.65 24.93 -1.29
N TYR A 69 14.31 24.27 -0.19
CA TYR A 69 14.46 22.84 0.01
C TYR A 69 13.15 22.10 -0.24
N LYS A 70 13.26 20.90 -0.81
CA LYS A 70 12.13 20.00 -1.06
C LYS A 70 12.10 18.91 -0.01
N PHE A 71 10.92 18.64 0.52
CA PHE A 71 10.66 17.64 1.56
C PHE A 71 9.54 16.71 1.13
N ASP A 72 9.69 15.42 1.41
CA ASP A 72 8.60 14.47 1.31
C ASP A 72 7.68 14.59 2.52
N VAL A 73 6.38 14.33 2.30
CA VAL A 73 5.38 14.44 3.37
C VAL A 73 5.32 13.18 4.22
N GLY A 74 5.35 12.00 3.60
CA GLY A 74 5.16 10.76 4.34
C GLY A 74 5.95 9.56 3.82
N VAL A 75 6.77 9.72 2.78
CA VAL A 75 7.62 8.65 2.27
C VAL A 75 9.05 8.87 2.74
N HIS A 76 9.59 7.88 3.42
CA HIS A 76 11.01 7.70 3.69
C HIS A 76 11.58 6.64 2.72
N TYR A 77 12.69 5.98 3.05
CA TYR A 77 13.16 4.84 2.28
C TYR A 77 12.16 3.66 2.35
N VAL A 78 12.13 2.84 1.32
CA VAL A 78 11.28 1.66 1.21
C VAL A 78 12.13 0.42 0.93
N GLY A 79 11.72 -0.73 1.45
CA GLY A 79 12.37 -2.00 1.18
C GLY A 79 11.81 -2.71 -0.05
N GLU A 80 12.41 -3.86 -0.37
CA GLU A 80 11.94 -4.76 -1.44
C GLU A 80 11.78 -4.10 -2.82
N MET A 81 12.68 -3.13 -3.16
CA MET A 81 12.73 -2.49 -4.49
C MET A 81 13.87 -2.99 -5.37
N GLN A 82 14.59 -4.05 -4.95
CA GLN A 82 15.57 -4.72 -5.82
C GLN A 82 14.88 -5.37 -7.03
N PRO A 83 15.57 -5.46 -8.17
CA PRO A 83 15.02 -6.10 -9.37
C PRO A 83 14.48 -7.50 -9.08
N GLY A 84 13.26 -7.78 -9.56
CA GLY A 84 12.62 -9.09 -9.39
C GLY A 84 11.86 -9.30 -8.07
N SER A 85 11.93 -8.39 -7.09
CA SER A 85 11.10 -8.45 -5.90
C SER A 85 9.62 -8.20 -6.23
N ARG A 86 8.72 -8.71 -5.40
CA ARG A 86 7.26 -8.55 -5.62
C ARG A 86 6.81 -7.11 -5.56
N SER A 87 7.31 -6.38 -4.57
CA SER A 87 6.99 -4.96 -4.39
C SER A 87 7.47 -4.15 -5.58
N ARG A 88 8.70 -4.39 -6.08
CA ARG A 88 9.23 -3.76 -7.28
C ARG A 88 8.37 -4.05 -8.51
N GLN A 89 7.99 -5.32 -8.75
CA GLN A 89 7.13 -5.69 -9.86
C GLN A 89 5.77 -4.98 -9.81
N LEU A 90 5.18 -4.83 -8.62
CA LEU A 90 3.93 -4.08 -8.46
C LEU A 90 4.12 -2.59 -8.80
N PHE A 91 5.16 -1.95 -8.29
CA PHE A 91 5.46 -0.56 -8.62
C PHE A 91 5.75 -0.37 -10.10
N ASP A 92 6.52 -1.26 -10.73
CA ASP A 92 6.78 -1.23 -12.16
C ASP A 92 5.48 -1.37 -12.97
N LEU A 93 4.57 -2.26 -12.56
CA LEU A 93 3.28 -2.43 -13.22
C LEU A 93 2.42 -1.15 -13.13
N VAL A 94 2.27 -0.57 -11.95
CA VAL A 94 1.39 0.61 -11.78
C VAL A 94 1.98 1.89 -12.36
N SER A 95 3.32 2.00 -12.43
CA SER A 95 4.04 3.16 -12.95
C SER A 95 4.47 3.03 -14.41
N GLY A 96 4.20 1.86 -15.05
CA GLY A 96 4.73 1.55 -16.37
C GLY A 96 6.27 1.41 -16.38
N GLY A 97 6.88 1.08 -15.24
CA GLY A 97 8.32 0.98 -15.07
C GLY A 97 9.08 2.33 -15.03
N ALA A 98 8.35 3.44 -14.90
CA ALA A 98 8.94 4.78 -15.02
C ALA A 98 9.56 5.31 -13.71
N VAL A 99 9.43 4.60 -12.59
CA VAL A 99 10.08 4.97 -11.33
C VAL A 99 11.45 4.30 -11.25
N ASP A 100 12.49 5.12 -11.17
CA ASP A 100 13.83 4.67 -10.87
C ASP A 100 14.05 4.62 -9.35
N TRP A 101 14.65 3.53 -8.85
CA TRP A 101 14.85 3.27 -7.43
C TRP A 101 16.33 3.21 -7.11
N ALA A 102 16.83 4.23 -6.43
CA ALA A 102 18.20 4.30 -5.96
C ALA A 102 18.37 3.46 -4.67
N PRO A 103 19.31 2.51 -4.62
CA PRO A 103 19.64 1.82 -3.39
C PRO A 103 20.28 2.77 -2.39
N LEU A 104 19.95 2.64 -1.10
CA LEU A 104 20.68 3.29 -0.02
C LEU A 104 22.02 2.58 0.21
N PRO A 105 22.97 3.23 0.92
CA PRO A 105 24.23 2.60 1.31
C PRO A 105 24.05 1.29 2.10
N ASP A 106 25.10 0.50 2.23
CA ASP A 106 25.08 -0.78 2.95
C ASP A 106 24.57 -0.65 4.39
N ILE A 107 24.87 0.46 5.05
CA ILE A 107 24.24 0.86 6.30
C ILE A 107 23.18 1.89 5.94
N TYR A 108 21.91 1.46 5.94
CA TYR A 108 20.80 2.32 5.55
C TYR A 108 20.16 3.06 6.75
N ASP A 109 20.41 2.60 7.98
CA ASP A 109 19.92 3.24 9.19
C ASP A 109 20.90 3.10 10.36
N LYS A 110 20.86 4.07 11.29
CA LYS A 110 21.66 4.09 12.50
C LYS A 110 20.77 4.40 13.69
N PHE A 111 20.65 3.43 14.59
CA PHE A 111 19.91 3.58 15.84
C PHE A 111 20.86 4.08 16.93
N VAL A 112 20.78 5.38 17.25
CA VAL A 112 21.66 6.04 18.22
C VAL A 112 20.99 6.07 19.59
N TYR A 113 21.57 5.37 20.55
CA TYR A 113 21.16 5.37 21.95
C TYR A 113 22.18 6.17 22.80
N PRO A 114 21.86 6.54 24.03
CA PRO A 114 22.77 7.36 24.85
C PRO A 114 24.16 6.78 25.03
N ASP A 115 24.29 5.44 25.07
CA ASP A 115 25.54 4.73 25.39
C ASP A 115 26.02 3.77 24.29
N PHE A 116 25.27 3.62 23.20
CA PHE A 116 25.68 2.78 22.07
C PHE A 116 24.94 3.16 20.77
N THR A 117 25.46 2.65 19.66
CA THR A 117 24.84 2.77 18.34
C THR A 117 24.75 1.40 17.69
N VAL A 118 23.65 1.09 17.03
CA VAL A 118 23.49 -0.11 16.18
C VAL A 118 23.22 0.34 14.76
N CYS A 119 23.90 -0.30 13.80
CA CYS A 119 23.76 -0.04 12.38
C CYS A 119 22.89 -1.12 11.74
N ALA A 120 21.80 -0.70 11.06
CA ALA A 120 21.03 -1.59 10.22
C ALA A 120 21.71 -1.72 8.85
N SER A 121 22.02 -2.96 8.46
CA SER A 121 22.71 -3.27 7.21
C SER A 121 21.75 -3.88 6.19
N ASN A 122 21.95 -3.57 4.90
CA ASN A 122 21.30 -4.22 3.77
C ASN A 122 21.68 -5.71 3.60
N ASN A 123 22.68 -6.16 4.37
CA ASN A 123 23.06 -7.58 4.47
C ASN A 123 22.55 -8.16 5.79
N ARG A 124 21.52 -8.99 5.68
CA ARG A 124 20.88 -9.66 6.83
C ARG A 124 21.87 -10.39 7.74
N ALA A 125 22.84 -11.11 7.17
CA ALA A 125 23.82 -11.87 7.97
C ALA A 125 24.74 -10.93 8.76
N VAL A 126 25.15 -9.81 8.17
CA VAL A 126 25.93 -8.77 8.85
C VAL A 126 25.13 -8.18 10.01
N TYR A 127 23.85 -7.85 9.80
CA TYR A 127 23.00 -7.30 10.86
C TYR A 127 22.78 -8.30 12.01
N ILE A 128 22.48 -9.55 11.70
CA ILE A 128 22.36 -10.61 12.73
C ILE A 128 23.67 -10.76 13.54
N ASN A 129 24.82 -10.78 12.86
CA ASN A 129 26.11 -10.88 13.51
C ASN A 129 26.42 -9.66 14.39
N GLU A 130 26.08 -8.46 13.96
CA GLU A 130 26.19 -7.24 14.78
C GLU A 130 25.40 -7.38 16.09
N LEU A 131 24.15 -7.83 16.01
CA LEU A 131 23.31 -8.06 17.19
C LEU A 131 23.88 -9.16 18.10
N VAL A 132 24.31 -10.28 17.53
CA VAL A 132 24.89 -11.42 18.28
C VAL A 132 26.20 -11.04 18.97
N ASN A 133 27.06 -10.27 18.31
CA ASN A 133 28.34 -9.83 18.90
C ASN A 133 28.10 -8.82 20.04
N ARG A 134 27.08 -7.98 19.93
CA ARG A 134 26.74 -6.99 20.95
C ARG A 134 26.00 -7.62 22.14
N PHE A 135 25.15 -8.61 21.88
CA PHE A 135 24.31 -9.29 22.88
C PHE A 135 24.54 -10.81 22.85
N PRO A 136 25.75 -11.28 23.14
CA PRO A 136 26.12 -12.72 22.99
C PRO A 136 25.30 -13.66 23.88
N HIS A 137 24.80 -13.16 25.01
CA HIS A 137 23.93 -13.90 25.93
C HIS A 137 22.51 -14.13 25.38
N GLU A 138 22.11 -13.39 24.34
CA GLU A 138 20.81 -13.52 23.65
C GLU A 138 20.94 -14.21 22.28
N ARG A 139 22.09 -14.76 21.91
CA ARG A 139 22.37 -15.38 20.60
C ARG A 139 21.23 -16.27 20.10
N SER A 140 20.78 -17.21 20.95
CA SER A 140 19.73 -18.17 20.56
C SER A 140 18.38 -17.47 20.31
N ALA A 141 18.03 -16.49 21.14
CA ALA A 141 16.82 -15.71 21.01
C ALA A 141 16.84 -14.83 19.74
N ILE A 142 18.00 -14.23 19.41
CA ILE A 142 18.19 -13.46 18.18
C ILE A 142 17.93 -14.35 16.96
N HIS A 143 18.57 -15.51 16.86
CA HIS A 143 18.36 -16.42 15.73
C HIS A 143 16.91 -16.92 15.65
N LYS A 144 16.27 -17.19 16.79
CA LYS A 144 14.85 -17.55 16.85
C LYS A 144 13.96 -16.41 16.32
N TYR A 145 14.21 -15.18 16.74
CA TYR A 145 13.47 -13.99 16.28
C TYR A 145 13.46 -13.88 14.75
N PHE A 146 14.63 -13.98 14.11
CA PHE A 146 14.70 -13.89 12.65
C PHE A 146 13.98 -15.03 11.94
N LYS A 147 13.91 -16.22 12.53
CA LYS A 147 13.07 -17.33 12.02
C LYS A 147 11.59 -17.06 12.22
N ASP A 148 11.21 -16.51 13.35
CA ASP A 148 9.81 -16.23 13.67
C ASP A 148 9.22 -15.13 12.78
N ILE A 149 9.97 -14.03 12.53
CA ILE A 149 9.50 -12.97 11.62
C ILE A 149 9.36 -13.49 10.18
N ASP A 150 10.27 -14.33 9.70
CA ASP A 150 10.16 -14.98 8.40
C ASP A 150 8.91 -15.88 8.31
N ALA A 151 8.68 -16.70 9.34
CA ALA A 151 7.55 -17.61 9.39
C ALA A 151 6.20 -16.87 9.41
N VAL A 152 6.12 -15.79 10.19
CA VAL A 152 4.93 -14.93 10.24
C VAL A 152 4.71 -14.26 8.88
N ASN A 153 5.74 -13.72 8.27
CA ASN A 153 5.64 -13.07 6.96
C ASN A 153 5.21 -14.06 5.86
N LEU A 154 5.80 -15.26 5.84
CA LEU A 154 5.38 -16.34 4.94
C LEU A 154 3.91 -16.72 5.16
N SER A 155 3.45 -16.79 6.41
CA SER A 155 2.05 -17.07 6.75
C SER A 155 1.10 -16.00 6.19
N ILE A 156 1.46 -14.72 6.28
CA ILE A 156 0.67 -13.61 5.72
C ILE A 156 0.58 -13.74 4.19
N GLN A 157 1.70 -13.98 3.52
CA GLN A 157 1.76 -14.14 2.06
C GLN A 157 0.94 -15.33 1.57
N THR A 158 1.07 -16.49 2.24
CA THR A 158 0.35 -17.70 1.86
C THR A 158 -1.15 -17.58 2.13
N LYS A 159 -1.58 -16.89 3.19
CA LYS A 159 -3.00 -16.58 3.44
C LYS A 159 -3.59 -15.69 2.36
N THR A 160 -2.88 -14.64 1.98
CA THR A 160 -3.32 -13.76 0.89
C THR A 160 -3.49 -14.55 -0.41
N THR A 161 -2.55 -15.44 -0.72
CA THR A 161 -2.67 -16.32 -1.89
C THR A 161 -3.83 -17.31 -1.75
N ALA A 162 -4.00 -17.93 -0.57
CA ALA A 162 -5.08 -18.88 -0.32
C ALA A 162 -6.47 -18.24 -0.42
N SER A 163 -6.62 -16.95 -0.09
CA SER A 163 -7.91 -16.24 -0.22
C SER A 163 -8.39 -16.11 -1.67
N LEU A 164 -7.49 -16.29 -2.64
CA LEU A 164 -7.79 -16.29 -4.08
C LEU A 164 -8.15 -17.70 -4.61
N LEU A 165 -7.98 -18.76 -3.80
CA LEU A 165 -8.22 -20.13 -4.20
C LEU A 165 -9.61 -20.62 -3.78
N PRO A 166 -10.20 -21.60 -4.51
CA PRO A 166 -11.39 -22.33 -4.03
C PRO A 166 -11.16 -22.95 -2.64
N GLY A 167 -12.17 -22.93 -1.77
CA GLY A 167 -12.05 -23.33 -0.36
C GLY A 167 -11.40 -24.69 -0.11
N VAL A 168 -11.62 -25.69 -0.98
CA VAL A 168 -10.99 -27.02 -0.88
C VAL A 168 -9.46 -26.94 -1.01
N LEU A 169 -8.94 -26.07 -1.87
CA LEU A 169 -7.49 -25.86 -2.07
C LEU A 169 -6.90 -24.92 -1.00
N ALA A 170 -7.71 -24.06 -0.41
CA ALA A 170 -7.28 -23.16 0.66
C ALA A 170 -7.15 -23.87 2.03
N ALA A 171 -7.91 -24.93 2.27
CA ALA A 171 -7.97 -25.62 3.57
C ALA A 171 -6.60 -26.11 4.10
N PRO A 172 -5.75 -26.83 3.33
CA PRO A 172 -4.43 -27.27 3.81
C PRO A 172 -3.50 -26.09 4.11
N VAL A 173 -3.57 -24.99 3.33
CA VAL A 173 -2.77 -23.77 3.56
C VAL A 173 -3.20 -23.11 4.87
N ASN A 174 -4.48 -23.02 5.15
CA ASN A 174 -5.03 -22.45 6.38
C ASN A 174 -4.64 -23.30 7.61
N ALA A 175 -4.64 -24.62 7.48
CA ALA A 175 -4.19 -25.54 8.54
C ALA A 175 -2.71 -25.36 8.85
N PHE A 176 -1.85 -25.28 7.83
CA PHE A 176 -0.42 -25.01 7.98
C PHE A 176 -0.17 -23.66 8.68
N ASN A 177 -0.91 -22.63 8.34
CA ASN A 177 -0.77 -21.30 8.92
C ASN A 177 -1.32 -21.19 10.36
N SER A 178 -2.07 -22.17 10.87
CA SER A 178 -2.72 -22.07 12.18
C SER A 178 -1.76 -21.86 13.34
N ALA A 179 -0.57 -22.50 13.29
CA ALA A 179 0.47 -22.35 14.30
C ALA A 179 1.06 -20.92 14.34
N PHE A 180 1.23 -20.29 13.16
CA PHE A 180 1.78 -18.96 13.03
C PHE A 180 0.75 -17.86 13.32
N ASN A 181 -0.55 -18.17 13.21
CA ASN A 181 -1.62 -17.23 13.52
C ASN A 181 -1.58 -16.77 14.98
N LYS A 182 -1.30 -17.69 15.91
CA LYS A 182 -1.20 -17.33 17.33
C LYS A 182 -0.04 -16.37 17.59
N LEU A 183 1.10 -16.59 16.92
CA LEU A 183 2.25 -15.72 17.02
C LEU A 183 2.00 -14.34 16.40
N ALA A 184 1.27 -14.31 15.29
CA ALA A 184 0.98 -13.09 14.55
C ALA A 184 0.09 -12.09 15.31
N ILE A 185 -0.82 -12.57 16.16
CA ILE A 185 -1.83 -11.73 16.84
C ILE A 185 -1.41 -11.21 18.22
N ILE A 186 -0.35 -11.77 18.83
CA ILE A 186 0.16 -11.25 20.12
C ILE A 186 0.78 -9.86 19.91
N SER A 187 0.85 -9.06 20.98
CA SER A 187 1.54 -7.78 20.87
C SER A 187 3.05 -7.96 20.65
N THR A 188 3.67 -7.01 19.94
CA THR A 188 5.12 -6.99 19.75
C THR A 188 5.85 -6.97 21.10
N ALA A 189 5.34 -6.21 22.06
CA ALA A 189 5.92 -6.16 23.41
C ALA A 189 5.84 -7.51 24.13
N ASP A 190 4.71 -8.22 24.06
CA ASP A 190 4.55 -9.54 24.68
C ASP A 190 5.50 -10.55 24.04
N TYR A 191 5.62 -10.55 22.70
CA TYR A 191 6.59 -11.39 22.01
C TYR A 191 8.02 -11.15 22.51
N LEU A 192 8.44 -9.88 22.56
CA LEU A 192 9.79 -9.52 22.99
C LEU A 192 10.04 -9.86 24.46
N ASN A 193 9.07 -9.61 25.34
CA ASN A 193 9.19 -9.91 26.77
C ASN A 193 9.27 -11.42 27.04
N ALA A 194 8.57 -12.24 26.25
CA ALA A 194 8.61 -13.68 26.36
C ALA A 194 9.93 -14.31 25.86
N ASN A 195 10.59 -13.67 24.89
CA ASN A 195 11.76 -14.27 24.22
C ASN A 195 13.10 -13.63 24.58
N PHE A 196 13.13 -12.39 25.09
CA PHE A 196 14.36 -11.65 25.39
C PHE A 196 14.38 -11.15 26.83
N LYS A 197 15.58 -11.15 27.43
CA LYS A 197 15.83 -10.61 28.78
C LYS A 197 16.44 -9.21 28.72
N ASP A 198 17.29 -8.95 27.72
CA ASP A 198 18.01 -7.68 27.58
C ASP A 198 17.12 -6.57 27.05
N ASN A 199 16.90 -5.53 27.86
CA ASN A 199 16.03 -4.40 27.49
C ASN A 199 16.64 -3.52 26.39
N LYS A 200 17.98 -3.46 26.28
CA LYS A 200 18.63 -2.70 25.20
C LYS A 200 18.41 -3.40 23.87
N LEU A 201 18.54 -4.74 23.84
CA LEU A 201 18.23 -5.50 22.63
C LEU A 201 16.75 -5.38 22.22
N LYS A 202 15.81 -5.46 23.19
CA LYS A 202 14.39 -5.22 22.90
C LYS A 202 14.15 -3.85 22.25
N ALA A 203 14.80 -2.81 22.79
CA ALA A 203 14.70 -1.45 22.22
C ALA A 203 15.26 -1.41 20.79
N VAL A 204 16.38 -2.05 20.51
CA VAL A 204 16.97 -2.12 19.17
C VAL A 204 16.04 -2.83 18.19
N LEU A 205 15.45 -3.96 18.57
CA LEU A 205 14.58 -4.74 17.68
C LEU A 205 13.30 -3.98 17.28
N VAL A 206 12.86 -3.01 18.08
CA VAL A 206 11.69 -2.17 17.77
C VAL A 206 12.04 -0.75 17.31
N SER A 207 13.31 -0.46 16.99
CA SER A 207 13.72 0.92 16.64
C SER A 207 12.92 1.53 15.49
N GLN A 208 12.41 0.70 14.59
CA GLN A 208 11.58 1.11 13.44
C GLN A 208 10.07 1.12 13.74
N TRP A 209 9.64 1.12 15.01
CA TRP A 209 8.21 1.12 15.34
C TRP A 209 7.44 2.33 14.79
N GLY A 210 8.13 3.44 14.56
CA GLY A 210 7.56 4.64 13.94
C GLY A 210 6.99 4.37 12.54
N ASP A 211 7.55 3.41 11.79
CA ASP A 211 7.13 3.08 10.42
C ASP A 211 5.73 2.43 10.37
N TYR A 212 5.27 1.82 11.46
CA TYR A 212 3.92 1.27 11.57
C TYR A 212 3.01 2.04 12.54
N GLY A 213 3.49 3.12 13.15
CA GLY A 213 2.70 4.15 13.83
C GLY A 213 2.10 3.78 15.19
N LEU A 214 2.27 2.55 15.68
CA LEU A 214 1.78 2.09 16.98
C LEU A 214 2.94 1.63 17.86
N PRO A 215 2.93 1.98 19.17
CA PRO A 215 3.94 1.49 20.10
C PRO A 215 3.88 -0.06 20.19
N PRO A 216 5.00 -0.72 20.53
CA PRO A 216 5.10 -2.19 20.56
C PRO A 216 4.04 -2.89 21.42
N SER A 217 3.49 -2.23 22.44
CA SER A 217 2.41 -2.75 23.29
C SER A 217 1.04 -2.79 22.62
N LEU A 218 0.84 -1.99 21.56
CA LEU A 218 -0.42 -1.89 20.81
C LEU A 218 -0.32 -2.45 19.39
N SER A 219 0.89 -2.69 18.89
CA SER A 219 1.11 -3.29 17.57
C SER A 219 1.14 -4.81 17.66
N SER A 220 0.51 -5.50 16.68
CA SER A 220 0.66 -6.95 16.57
C SER A 220 2.05 -7.34 16.09
N PHE A 221 2.54 -8.49 16.51
CA PHE A 221 3.82 -9.02 16.05
C PHE A 221 3.82 -9.27 14.53
N ALA A 222 2.65 -9.49 13.91
CA ALA A 222 2.53 -9.60 12.46
C ALA A 222 2.97 -8.32 11.73
N ILE A 223 2.52 -7.15 12.18
CA ILE A 223 2.89 -5.85 11.58
C ILE A 223 4.37 -5.58 11.81
N HIS A 224 4.88 -5.84 13.02
CA HIS A 224 6.30 -5.73 13.32
C HIS A 224 7.14 -6.64 12.40
N ALA A 225 6.75 -7.91 12.22
CA ALA A 225 7.46 -8.85 11.36
C ALA A 225 7.49 -8.39 9.89
N LEU A 226 6.39 -7.85 9.38
CA LEU A 226 6.34 -7.26 8.03
C LEU A 226 7.36 -6.14 7.87
N ILE A 227 7.38 -5.18 8.79
CA ILE A 227 8.30 -4.03 8.72
C ILE A 227 9.74 -4.49 8.92
N ALA A 228 10.02 -5.33 9.92
CA ALA A 228 11.37 -5.83 10.15
C ALA A 228 11.94 -6.58 8.94
N THR A 229 11.12 -7.39 8.25
CA THR A 229 11.59 -8.13 7.05
C THR A 229 11.68 -7.24 5.81
N HIS A 230 10.90 -6.17 5.74
CA HIS A 230 10.85 -5.26 4.59
C HIS A 230 12.22 -4.68 4.24
N PHE A 231 13.05 -4.39 5.24
CA PHE A 231 14.34 -3.73 5.06
C PHE A 231 15.56 -4.67 5.13
N LEU A 232 15.38 -5.97 5.45
CA LEU A 232 16.50 -6.91 5.62
C LEU A 232 17.33 -7.16 4.35
N ASN A 233 16.81 -6.82 3.19
CA ASN A 233 17.48 -6.93 1.89
C ASN A 233 17.82 -5.58 1.28
N GLY A 234 17.88 -4.53 2.11
CA GLY A 234 18.21 -3.18 1.72
C GLY A 234 17.02 -2.25 1.63
N ALA A 235 17.34 -0.99 1.63
CA ALA A 235 16.41 0.12 1.49
C ALA A 235 16.67 0.89 0.21
N PHE A 236 15.63 1.48 -0.36
CA PHE A 236 15.66 2.18 -1.64
C PHE A 236 14.84 3.47 -1.53
N TYR A 237 15.16 4.41 -2.42
CA TYR A 237 14.41 5.64 -2.50
C TYR A 237 14.14 6.01 -3.96
N PRO A 238 12.94 6.56 -4.30
CA PRO A 238 12.65 6.93 -5.68
C PRO A 238 13.51 8.11 -6.11
N THR A 239 14.26 7.97 -7.19
CA THR A 239 15.11 9.02 -7.74
C THR A 239 14.27 10.25 -8.09
N GLY A 240 14.65 11.42 -7.58
CA GLY A 240 13.95 12.68 -7.79
C GLY A 240 12.95 13.08 -6.70
N SER A 241 12.52 12.20 -5.85
CA SER A 241 11.66 12.30 -4.67
C SER A 241 10.41 11.41 -4.73
N ALA A 242 9.67 11.29 -3.64
CA ALA A 242 8.47 10.46 -3.57
C ALA A 242 7.38 10.85 -4.59
N GLU A 243 7.30 12.13 -4.98
CA GLU A 243 6.30 12.58 -5.96
C GLU A 243 6.46 11.95 -7.35
N THR A 244 7.67 11.44 -7.70
CA THR A 244 7.91 10.76 -8.98
C THR A 244 7.00 9.55 -9.15
N ILE A 245 6.58 8.90 -8.06
CA ILE A 245 5.66 7.78 -8.09
C ILE A 245 4.29 8.22 -8.66
N ALA A 246 3.70 9.28 -8.11
CA ALA A 246 2.43 9.79 -8.62
C ALA A 246 2.58 10.40 -10.04
N GLN A 247 3.68 11.11 -10.29
CA GLN A 247 3.98 11.71 -11.58
C GLN A 247 4.15 10.67 -12.71
N SER A 248 4.61 9.46 -12.41
CA SER A 248 4.70 8.37 -13.38
C SER A 248 3.35 7.74 -13.72
N ILE A 249 2.41 7.75 -12.78
CA ILE A 249 1.08 7.12 -12.93
C ILE A 249 0.11 8.03 -13.69
N VAL A 250 0.12 9.34 -13.41
CA VAL A 250 -0.81 10.31 -14.03
C VAL A 250 -0.81 10.26 -15.56
N PRO A 251 0.34 10.21 -16.26
CA PRO A 251 0.37 10.10 -17.72
C PRO A 251 -0.31 8.84 -18.27
N ILE A 252 -0.23 7.72 -17.55
CA ILE A 252 -0.88 6.45 -17.95
C ILE A 252 -2.40 6.64 -18.00
N ILE A 253 -2.97 7.25 -16.96
CA ILE A 253 -4.41 7.51 -16.88
C ILE A 253 -4.85 8.48 -17.98
N LYS A 254 -4.13 9.58 -18.17
CA LYS A 254 -4.44 10.60 -19.18
C LYS A 254 -4.26 10.09 -20.61
N GLY A 255 -3.23 9.31 -20.86
CA GLY A 255 -2.95 8.71 -22.19
C GLY A 255 -4.07 7.77 -22.69
N ALA A 256 -4.86 7.20 -21.80
CA ALA A 256 -6.03 6.38 -22.11
C ALA A 256 -7.36 7.18 -22.16
N GLY A 257 -7.29 8.51 -22.20
CA GLY A 257 -8.47 9.38 -22.27
C GLY A 257 -9.14 9.62 -20.90
N GLY A 258 -8.55 9.14 -19.81
CA GLY A 258 -8.95 9.46 -18.45
C GLY A 258 -8.46 10.83 -17.99
N ASP A 259 -8.76 11.20 -16.74
CA ASP A 259 -8.32 12.47 -16.18
C ASP A 259 -7.97 12.37 -14.68
N VAL A 260 -7.16 13.31 -14.21
CA VAL A 260 -6.80 13.47 -12.79
C VAL A 260 -6.94 14.93 -12.44
N LEU A 261 -7.98 15.24 -11.64
CA LEU A 261 -8.34 16.61 -11.26
C LEU A 261 -8.02 16.84 -9.79
N VAL A 262 -7.13 17.78 -9.52
CA VAL A 262 -6.81 18.28 -8.17
C VAL A 262 -7.75 19.44 -7.80
N ASN A 263 -7.79 19.80 -6.52
CA ASN A 263 -8.72 20.83 -6.02
C ASN A 263 -10.20 20.51 -6.31
N HIS A 264 -10.56 19.24 -6.40
CA HIS A 264 -11.91 18.77 -6.66
C HIS A 264 -12.37 17.88 -5.49
N GLY A 265 -12.97 18.50 -4.49
CA GLY A 265 -13.49 17.80 -3.31
C GLY A 265 -14.86 17.16 -3.61
N VAL A 266 -14.92 15.83 -3.57
CA VAL A 266 -16.20 15.11 -3.64
C VAL A 266 -16.96 15.26 -2.33
N GLU A 267 -18.21 15.71 -2.40
CA GLU A 267 -19.10 15.90 -1.25
C GLU A 267 -20.16 14.79 -1.18
N GLU A 268 -20.61 14.25 -2.34
CA GLU A 268 -21.67 13.25 -2.37
C GLU A 268 -21.44 12.22 -3.47
N ILE A 269 -21.78 10.95 -3.17
CA ILE A 269 -21.88 9.87 -4.15
C ILE A 269 -23.34 9.75 -4.57
N LEU A 270 -23.60 9.96 -5.86
CA LEU A 270 -24.95 9.90 -6.43
C LEU A 270 -25.40 8.44 -6.58
N VAL A 271 -26.54 8.12 -5.97
CA VAL A 271 -27.14 6.77 -6.01
C VAL A 271 -28.48 6.82 -6.75
N LYS A 272 -28.66 5.93 -7.72
CA LYS A 272 -29.91 5.74 -8.45
C LYS A 272 -30.34 4.28 -8.41
N ASN A 273 -31.53 4.01 -7.90
CA ASN A 273 -32.06 2.65 -7.75
C ASN A 273 -31.12 1.71 -6.96
N GLY A 274 -30.51 2.21 -5.86
CA GLY A 274 -29.60 1.44 -5.02
C GLY A 274 -28.19 1.25 -5.60
N THR A 275 -27.86 1.87 -6.74
CA THR A 275 -26.55 1.74 -7.40
C THR A 275 -25.86 3.09 -7.50
N ALA A 276 -24.61 3.18 -7.09
CA ALA A 276 -23.77 4.36 -7.28
C ALA A 276 -23.57 4.60 -8.78
N CYS A 277 -23.77 5.84 -9.23
CA CYS A 277 -23.74 6.18 -10.66
C CYS A 277 -23.00 7.48 -10.98
N GLY A 278 -22.42 8.14 -9.98
CA GLY A 278 -21.70 9.39 -10.17
C GLY A 278 -21.31 10.02 -8.84
N VAL A 279 -20.75 11.20 -8.94
CA VAL A 279 -20.35 12.03 -7.80
C VAL A 279 -20.66 13.48 -8.08
N THR A 280 -20.82 14.26 -7.01
CA THR A 280 -20.86 15.73 -7.05
C THR A 280 -19.98 16.30 -5.95
N GLY A 281 -19.53 17.52 -6.12
CA GLY A 281 -18.68 18.22 -5.19
C GLY A 281 -18.36 19.63 -5.66
N LYS A 282 -17.33 20.24 -5.07
CA LYS A 282 -16.89 21.60 -5.41
C LYS A 282 -15.43 21.64 -5.77
N ASP A 283 -15.11 22.47 -6.75
CA ASP A 283 -13.74 22.83 -7.09
C ASP A 283 -13.20 23.93 -6.17
N GLN A 284 -11.95 24.34 -6.40
CA GLN A 284 -11.28 25.39 -5.60
C GLN A 284 -12.01 26.74 -5.64
N SER A 285 -12.77 27.03 -6.71
CA SER A 285 -13.56 28.27 -6.86
C SER A 285 -14.93 28.20 -6.14
N GLY A 286 -15.29 27.04 -5.61
CA GLY A 286 -16.61 26.76 -5.06
C GLY A 286 -17.64 26.38 -6.12
N THR A 287 -17.24 26.25 -7.40
CA THR A 287 -18.13 25.83 -8.47
C THR A 287 -18.46 24.35 -8.32
N THR A 288 -19.76 24.04 -8.36
CA THR A 288 -20.23 22.66 -8.27
C THR A 288 -19.92 21.90 -9.55
N PHE A 289 -19.31 20.73 -9.41
CA PHE A 289 -19.12 19.77 -10.50
C PHE A 289 -19.99 18.53 -10.30
N ARG A 290 -20.25 17.84 -11.39
CA ARG A 290 -20.93 16.54 -11.41
C ARG A 290 -20.31 15.67 -12.49
N PHE A 291 -19.94 14.43 -12.12
CA PHE A 291 -19.46 13.42 -13.05
C PHE A 291 -20.21 12.10 -12.84
N THR A 292 -20.39 11.35 -13.94
CA THR A 292 -21.07 10.06 -13.92
C THR A 292 -20.12 8.93 -14.34
N ALA A 293 -20.24 7.75 -13.69
CA ALA A 293 -19.48 6.58 -14.06
C ALA A 293 -20.22 5.29 -13.71
N ARG A 294 -19.79 4.18 -14.33
CA ARG A 294 -20.30 2.83 -14.02
C ARG A 294 -19.82 2.32 -12.66
N HIS A 295 -18.62 2.73 -12.26
CA HIS A 295 -17.99 2.31 -11.02
C HIS A 295 -17.52 3.52 -10.23
N ILE A 296 -17.85 3.56 -8.95
CA ILE A 296 -17.35 4.58 -8.00
C ILE A 296 -16.53 3.86 -6.95
N ILE A 297 -15.28 4.27 -6.81
CA ILE A 297 -14.33 3.67 -5.86
C ILE A 297 -13.79 4.77 -4.97
N SER A 298 -13.98 4.66 -3.65
CA SER A 298 -13.54 5.67 -2.69
C SER A 298 -12.30 5.22 -1.93
N TYR A 299 -11.32 6.11 -1.89
CA TYR A 299 -10.13 6.08 -1.04
C TYR A 299 -10.05 7.31 -0.14
N ALA A 300 -11.19 7.90 0.17
CA ALA A 300 -11.25 9.14 0.95
C ALA A 300 -11.03 8.94 2.46
N GLY A 301 -10.89 7.70 2.93
CA GLY A 301 -10.68 7.36 4.33
C GLY A 301 -11.98 7.20 5.10
#